data_9a972e7790a4e17f6cb3100fecc8edb8
#
_entry.id   9a972e7790a4e17f6cb3100fecc8edb8
#
_cell.length_a   1.000
_cell.length_b   1.000
_cell.length_c   1.000
_cell.angle_alpha   90.00
_cell.angle_beta   90.00
_cell.angle_gamma   90.00
#
_symmetry.space_group_name_H-M   'P 1'
#
loop_
_entity.id
_entity.type
_entity.pdbx_description
1 polymer ?
#
loop_
_entity_poly.entity_id
_entity_poly.type
_entity_poly.pdbx_seq_one_letter_code
_entity_poly.pdbx_strand_id
1 'polypeptide(L)'
;MEKQYKAVFFDLGGTLRIAFLEEAYMRHARRKMAEIAGTDMPYEEFYQMIEERYEPYRKWALGEFKESGDEELWCKWLLPDYDSARIRQVCHELSFQYRQCKGRREVVDGGVEVIKGLHERGYKLGIISNLIGENEVPDWLEEDGLDSYFDTVILSSVCHMRKPCSEIYDLACQQIGVKPEECVSVADNIKRDIAGAKKAGIGCNIIFRSPEKKHPVEFTEENRPDYVIEDFREILNILP
;
A
#
# COMPACT_ATOMS: atom_id res chain seq x y z
N MET A 1 -16.00 1.11 29.84
CA MET A 1 -16.86 1.48 28.68
C MET A 1 -16.43 0.60 27.52
N GLU A 2 -17.38 0.08 26.78
CA GLU A 2 -17.08 -0.68 25.56
C GLU A 2 -16.52 0.27 24.54
N LYS A 3 -15.42 -0.11 23.84
CA LYS A 3 -14.82 0.77 22.82
C LYS A 3 -15.75 0.88 21.63
N GLN A 4 -15.92 2.09 21.11
CA GLN A 4 -16.70 2.33 19.90
C GLN A 4 -16.07 1.64 18.68
N TYR A 5 -14.73 1.65 18.59
CA TYR A 5 -13.99 1.00 17.51
C TYR A 5 -13.13 -0.13 18.07
N LYS A 6 -12.96 -1.21 17.28
CA LYS A 6 -12.22 -2.42 17.66
C LYS A 6 -11.01 -2.69 16.78
N ALA A 7 -10.98 -2.12 15.57
CA ALA A 7 -9.90 -2.34 14.62
C ALA A 7 -9.48 -1.05 13.90
N VAL A 8 -8.21 -0.99 13.47
CA VAL A 8 -7.65 0.11 12.70
C VAL A 8 -6.96 -0.45 11.47
N PHE A 9 -7.37 0.00 10.28
CA PHE A 9 -6.76 -0.32 9.01
C PHE A 9 -5.91 0.84 8.49
N PHE A 10 -4.68 0.56 8.15
CA PHE A 10 -3.73 1.53 7.59
C PHE A 10 -3.52 1.31 6.09
N ASP A 11 -3.59 2.39 5.29
CA ASP A 11 -2.90 2.41 4.00
C ASP A 11 -1.38 2.50 4.24
N LEU A 12 -0.58 2.11 3.23
CA LEU A 12 0.87 2.16 3.33
C LEU A 12 1.46 3.41 2.69
N GLY A 13 1.34 3.52 1.39
CA GLY A 13 2.09 4.49 0.61
C GLY A 13 1.65 5.94 0.82
N GLY A 14 2.44 6.73 1.53
CA GLY A 14 2.10 8.11 1.91
C GLY A 14 1.33 8.20 3.21
N THR A 15 1.08 7.07 3.86
CA THR A 15 0.41 6.95 5.16
C THR A 15 1.35 6.35 6.19
N LEU A 16 1.41 5.02 6.30
CA LEU A 16 2.29 4.33 7.25
C LEU A 16 3.74 4.29 6.77
N ARG A 17 3.98 4.30 5.45
CA ARG A 17 5.33 4.33 4.87
C ARG A 17 5.51 5.51 3.91
N ILE A 18 6.54 6.30 4.17
CA ILE A 18 6.90 7.48 3.38
C ILE A 18 8.06 7.15 2.47
N ALA A 19 7.98 7.59 1.22
CA ALA A 19 9.03 7.38 0.22
C ALA A 19 10.00 8.57 0.20
N PHE A 20 11.30 8.26 0.24
CA PHE A 20 12.41 9.19 0.08
C PHE A 20 13.04 8.99 -1.29
N LEU A 21 13.08 10.04 -2.09
CA LEU A 21 13.63 10.02 -3.45
C LEU A 21 15.14 10.22 -3.43
N GLU A 22 15.88 9.14 -3.26
CA GLU A 22 17.34 9.12 -3.26
C GLU A 22 17.85 8.58 -4.60
N GLU A 23 18.38 9.45 -5.46
CA GLU A 23 18.74 9.07 -6.83
C GLU A 23 19.78 7.95 -6.91
N ALA A 24 20.76 7.92 -5.99
CA ALA A 24 21.76 6.83 -5.96
C ALA A 24 21.11 5.48 -5.63
N TYR A 25 20.13 5.46 -4.70
CA TYR A 25 19.37 4.28 -4.33
C TYR A 25 18.49 3.80 -5.48
N MET A 26 17.71 4.70 -6.07
CA MET A 26 16.83 4.38 -7.20
C MET A 26 17.60 3.88 -8.42
N ARG A 27 18.76 4.48 -8.72
CA ARG A 27 19.66 4.03 -9.78
C ARG A 27 20.22 2.63 -9.52
N HIS A 28 20.59 2.32 -8.29
CA HIS A 28 21.01 0.98 -7.91
C HIS A 28 19.89 -0.05 -8.16
N ALA A 29 18.66 0.27 -7.76
CA ALA A 29 17.50 -0.59 -7.99
C ALA A 29 17.22 -0.83 -9.49
N ARG A 30 17.33 0.22 -10.33
CA ARG A 30 17.19 0.08 -11.79
C ARG A 30 18.22 -0.88 -12.39
N ARG A 31 19.50 -0.79 -11.97
CA ARG A 31 20.55 -1.71 -12.39
C ARG A 31 20.23 -3.13 -11.96
N LYS A 32 19.86 -3.33 -10.70
CA LYS A 32 19.49 -4.64 -10.18
C LYS A 32 18.32 -5.26 -10.94
N MET A 33 17.30 -4.48 -11.24
CA MET A 33 16.15 -4.93 -12.02
C MET A 33 16.56 -5.44 -13.41
N ALA A 34 17.43 -4.71 -14.13
CA ALA A 34 17.95 -5.14 -15.42
C ALA A 34 18.81 -6.43 -15.32
N GLU A 35 19.67 -6.53 -14.31
CA GLU A 35 20.47 -7.73 -14.03
C GLU A 35 19.58 -8.96 -13.78
N ILE A 36 18.54 -8.81 -12.95
CA ILE A 36 17.58 -9.88 -12.61
C ILE A 36 16.80 -10.32 -13.85
N ALA A 37 16.32 -9.38 -14.65
CA ALA A 37 15.66 -9.68 -15.92
C ALA A 37 16.57 -10.39 -16.91
N GLY A 38 17.89 -10.22 -16.76
CA GLY A 38 18.91 -10.80 -17.65
C GLY A 38 18.89 -10.18 -19.03
N THR A 39 18.71 -8.87 -19.09
CA THR A 39 18.74 -8.12 -20.33
C THR A 39 20.16 -7.59 -20.63
N ASP A 40 20.52 -7.53 -21.94
CA ASP A 40 21.71 -6.84 -22.42
C ASP A 40 21.46 -5.35 -22.67
N MET A 41 20.20 -4.89 -22.52
CA MET A 41 19.81 -3.49 -22.69
C MET A 41 20.45 -2.64 -21.58
N PRO A 42 20.91 -1.40 -21.88
CA PRO A 42 21.32 -0.45 -20.85
C PRO A 42 20.20 -0.27 -19.80
N TYR A 43 20.54 -0.29 -18.53
CA TYR A 43 19.55 -0.35 -17.44
C TYR A 43 18.58 0.85 -17.43
N GLU A 44 18.98 2.04 -17.89
CA GLU A 44 18.08 3.19 -18.00
C GLU A 44 17.06 3.00 -19.14
N GLU A 45 17.49 2.44 -20.28
CA GLU A 45 16.60 2.13 -21.40
C GLU A 45 15.65 1.01 -21.01
N PHE A 46 16.13 -0.01 -20.30
CA PHE A 46 15.30 -1.08 -19.76
C PHE A 46 14.24 -0.51 -18.81
N TYR A 47 14.64 0.35 -17.88
CA TYR A 47 13.71 0.97 -16.96
C TYR A 47 12.66 1.81 -17.69
N GLN A 48 13.06 2.59 -18.69
CA GLN A 48 12.14 3.38 -19.50
C GLN A 48 11.13 2.49 -20.24
N MET A 49 11.56 1.37 -20.81
CA MET A 49 10.68 0.39 -21.44
C MET A 49 9.66 -0.19 -20.44
N ILE A 50 10.09 -0.49 -19.21
CA ILE A 50 9.18 -0.96 -18.15
C ILE A 50 8.14 0.11 -17.80
N GLU A 51 8.53 1.38 -17.66
CA GLU A 51 7.59 2.49 -17.41
C GLU A 51 6.55 2.63 -18.53
N GLU A 52 6.99 2.55 -19.78
CA GLU A 52 6.09 2.62 -20.93
C GLU A 52 5.09 1.45 -20.97
N ARG A 53 5.53 0.24 -20.61
CA ARG A 53 4.67 -0.95 -20.52
C ARG A 53 3.78 -0.96 -19.27
N TYR A 54 4.21 -0.27 -18.21
CA TYR A 54 3.41 -0.14 -16.99
C TYR A 54 2.19 0.77 -17.17
N GLU A 55 2.24 1.78 -18.03
CA GLU A 55 1.12 2.71 -18.23
C GLU A 55 -0.17 2.03 -18.73
N PRO A 56 -0.19 1.18 -19.77
CA PRO A 56 -1.40 0.45 -20.16
C PRO A 56 -1.87 -0.54 -19.07
N TYR A 57 -0.96 -1.20 -18.37
CA TYR A 57 -1.31 -2.02 -17.20
C TYR A 57 -2.03 -1.21 -16.14
N ARG A 58 -1.44 -0.07 -15.74
CA ARG A 58 -2.01 0.83 -14.74
C ARG A 58 -3.39 1.34 -15.15
N LYS A 59 -3.57 1.68 -16.43
CA LYS A 59 -4.88 2.10 -16.95
C LYS A 59 -5.93 1.00 -16.80
N TRP A 60 -5.57 -0.23 -17.12
CA TRP A 60 -6.43 -1.40 -16.92
C TRP A 60 -6.73 -1.60 -15.44
N ALA A 61 -5.71 -1.64 -14.58
CA ALA A 61 -5.86 -1.87 -13.15
C ALA A 61 -6.76 -0.83 -12.46
N LEU A 62 -6.65 0.44 -12.87
CA LEU A 62 -7.49 1.53 -12.35
C LEU A 62 -8.93 1.47 -12.89
N GLY A 63 -9.11 1.06 -14.16
CA GLY A 63 -10.42 0.97 -14.81
C GLY A 63 -11.26 -0.19 -14.27
N GLU A 64 -10.61 -1.33 -14.01
CA GLU A 64 -11.26 -2.56 -13.53
C GLU A 64 -11.26 -2.70 -12.00
N PHE A 65 -10.57 -1.81 -11.27
CA PHE A 65 -10.31 -1.94 -9.84
C PHE A 65 -9.67 -3.27 -9.46
N LYS A 66 -8.76 -3.75 -10.33
CA LYS A 66 -8.04 -5.02 -10.18
C LYS A 66 -6.54 -4.81 -10.08
N GLU A 67 -5.84 -5.81 -9.56
CA GLU A 67 -4.39 -5.89 -9.54
C GLU A 67 -3.95 -7.26 -10.01
N SER A 68 -2.91 -7.33 -10.82
CA SER A 68 -2.25 -8.59 -11.14
C SER A 68 -1.30 -9.00 -10.02
N GLY A 69 -1.17 -10.29 -9.78
CA GLY A 69 -0.04 -10.85 -9.05
C GLY A 69 1.27 -10.69 -9.82
N ASP A 70 2.39 -10.94 -9.16
CA ASP A 70 3.72 -10.68 -9.73
C ASP A 70 3.97 -11.47 -11.01
N GLU A 71 3.58 -12.74 -11.07
CA GLU A 71 3.76 -13.56 -12.28
C GLU A 71 3.01 -12.97 -13.49
N GLU A 72 1.73 -12.64 -13.32
CA GLU A 72 0.94 -12.07 -14.42
C GLU A 72 1.47 -10.68 -14.82
N LEU A 73 1.83 -9.84 -13.85
CA LEU A 73 2.38 -8.51 -14.11
C LEU A 73 3.63 -8.59 -15.00
N TRP A 74 4.57 -9.44 -14.62
CA TRP A 74 5.85 -9.51 -15.33
C TRP A 74 5.78 -10.31 -16.62
N CYS A 75 5.13 -11.47 -16.62
CA CYS A 75 5.11 -12.33 -17.81
C CYS A 75 4.15 -11.84 -18.90
N LYS A 76 3.07 -11.14 -18.54
CA LYS A 76 2.04 -10.75 -19.51
C LYS A 76 2.10 -9.26 -19.88
N TRP A 77 2.43 -8.39 -18.93
CA TRP A 77 2.36 -6.95 -19.13
C TRP A 77 3.74 -6.31 -19.37
N LEU A 78 4.73 -6.58 -18.50
CA LEU A 78 5.99 -5.84 -18.50
C LEU A 78 7.08 -6.49 -19.35
N LEU A 79 7.18 -7.82 -19.37
CA LEU A 79 8.20 -8.59 -20.09
C LEU A 79 7.59 -9.74 -20.93
N PRO A 80 6.54 -9.49 -21.76
CA PRO A 80 5.88 -10.57 -22.52
C PRO A 80 6.76 -11.21 -23.59
N ASP A 81 7.80 -10.53 -24.02
CA ASP A 81 8.80 -10.93 -25.04
C ASP A 81 10.05 -11.60 -24.45
N TYR A 82 10.11 -11.75 -23.11
CA TYR A 82 11.19 -12.47 -22.42
C TYR A 82 10.81 -13.94 -22.16
N ASP A 83 11.81 -14.76 -21.84
CA ASP A 83 11.56 -16.16 -21.47
C ASP A 83 10.67 -16.22 -20.21
N SER A 84 9.41 -16.59 -20.40
CA SER A 84 8.41 -16.65 -19.32
C SER A 84 8.80 -17.60 -18.18
N ALA A 85 9.54 -18.70 -18.47
CA ALA A 85 9.98 -19.63 -17.44
C ALA A 85 11.00 -18.98 -16.51
N ARG A 86 11.92 -18.20 -17.08
CA ARG A 86 12.89 -17.43 -16.33
C ARG A 86 12.23 -16.29 -15.54
N ILE A 87 11.37 -15.48 -16.21
CA ILE A 87 10.71 -14.34 -15.57
C ILE A 87 9.85 -14.79 -14.38
N ARG A 88 9.15 -15.90 -14.50
CA ARG A 88 8.36 -16.50 -13.41
C ARG A 88 9.18 -16.81 -12.16
N GLN A 89 10.44 -17.21 -12.34
CA GLN A 89 11.33 -17.51 -11.21
C GLN A 89 11.80 -16.26 -10.44
N VAL A 90 11.80 -15.11 -11.10
CA VAL A 90 12.34 -13.85 -10.55
C VAL A 90 11.31 -12.73 -10.41
N CYS A 91 10.02 -13.01 -10.68
CA CYS A 91 8.98 -11.98 -10.72
C CYS A 91 8.80 -11.23 -9.39
N HIS A 92 8.92 -11.90 -8.25
CA HIS A 92 8.84 -11.25 -6.93
C HIS A 92 9.99 -10.27 -6.72
N GLU A 93 11.21 -10.67 -7.09
CA GLU A 93 12.38 -9.81 -6.98
C GLU A 93 12.32 -8.63 -7.96
N LEU A 94 11.81 -8.84 -9.17
CA LEU A 94 11.54 -7.77 -10.13
C LEU A 94 10.53 -6.76 -9.59
N SER A 95 9.44 -7.22 -8.98
CA SER A 95 8.45 -6.34 -8.32
C SER A 95 9.08 -5.56 -7.17
N PHE A 96 9.87 -6.22 -6.33
CA PHE A 96 10.60 -5.57 -5.26
C PHE A 96 11.48 -4.45 -5.82
N GLN A 97 12.37 -4.75 -6.79
CA GLN A 97 13.28 -3.76 -7.38
C GLN A 97 12.53 -2.63 -8.08
N TYR A 98 11.45 -2.92 -8.80
CA TYR A 98 10.63 -1.88 -9.42
C TYR A 98 10.07 -0.89 -8.39
N ARG A 99 9.66 -1.39 -7.25
CA ARG A 99 9.20 -0.53 -6.15
C ARG A 99 10.34 0.30 -5.56
N GLN A 100 11.56 -0.25 -5.44
CA GLN A 100 12.74 0.49 -5.01
C GLN A 100 13.16 1.57 -6.03
N CYS A 101 12.88 1.39 -7.32
CA CYS A 101 13.06 2.46 -8.34
C CYS A 101 12.18 3.70 -8.09
N LYS A 102 11.16 3.61 -7.24
CA LYS A 102 10.26 4.72 -6.86
C LYS A 102 10.63 5.36 -5.51
N GLY A 103 11.79 5.04 -4.95
CA GLY A 103 12.31 5.58 -3.70
C GLY A 103 12.40 4.57 -2.57
N ARG A 104 13.28 4.84 -1.64
CA ARG A 104 13.43 4.12 -0.38
C ARG A 104 12.26 4.46 0.55
N ARG A 105 11.75 3.48 1.27
CA ARG A 105 10.58 3.69 2.16
C ARG A 105 10.94 3.40 3.60
N GLU A 106 10.43 4.25 4.47
CA GLU A 106 10.55 4.10 5.92
C GLU A 106 9.19 4.28 6.58
N VAL A 107 9.04 3.76 7.79
CA VAL A 107 7.85 4.02 8.61
C VAL A 107 7.76 5.52 8.87
N VAL A 108 6.56 6.07 8.77
CA VAL A 108 6.29 7.47 9.08
C VAL A 108 6.72 7.81 10.50
N ASP A 109 7.16 9.05 10.71
CA ASP A 109 7.50 9.51 12.07
C ASP A 109 6.30 9.34 13.01
N GLY A 110 6.54 8.76 14.20
CA GLY A 110 5.50 8.37 15.14
C GLY A 110 4.75 7.06 14.78
N GLY A 111 4.98 6.47 13.58
CA GLY A 111 4.25 5.28 13.12
C GLY A 111 4.41 4.07 14.03
N VAL A 112 5.66 3.76 14.42
CA VAL A 112 5.94 2.65 15.35
C VAL A 112 5.29 2.88 16.72
N GLU A 113 5.33 4.10 17.22
CA GLU A 113 4.68 4.48 18.48
C GLU A 113 3.17 4.28 18.42
N VAL A 114 2.54 4.69 17.32
CA VAL A 114 1.10 4.55 17.10
C VAL A 114 0.70 3.07 17.00
N ILE A 115 1.43 2.27 16.21
CA ILE A 115 1.18 0.82 16.08
C ILE A 115 1.20 0.15 17.46
N LYS A 116 2.28 0.36 18.22
CA LYS A 116 2.43 -0.23 19.57
C LYS A 116 1.36 0.26 20.52
N GLY A 117 1.11 1.57 20.57
CA GLY A 117 0.12 2.15 21.45
C GLY A 117 -1.30 1.69 21.16
N LEU A 118 -1.70 1.52 19.91
CA LEU A 118 -3.01 0.97 19.56
C LEU A 118 -3.12 -0.52 19.92
N HIS A 119 -2.06 -1.29 19.67
CA HIS A 119 -2.02 -2.71 20.03
C HIS A 119 -2.12 -2.89 21.57
N GLU A 120 -1.38 -2.12 22.36
CA GLU A 120 -1.45 -2.11 23.82
C GLU A 120 -2.83 -1.73 24.34
N ARG A 121 -3.54 -0.87 23.63
CA ARG A 121 -4.94 -0.53 23.89
C ARG A 121 -5.92 -1.61 23.45
N GLY A 122 -5.44 -2.70 22.83
CA GLY A 122 -6.25 -3.86 22.41
C GLY A 122 -7.07 -3.60 21.15
N TYR A 123 -6.61 -2.71 20.25
CA TYR A 123 -7.13 -2.64 18.89
C TYR A 123 -6.53 -3.75 18.05
N LYS A 124 -7.33 -4.37 17.19
CA LYS A 124 -6.84 -5.17 16.08
C LYS A 124 -6.29 -4.25 14.99
N LEU A 125 -5.14 -4.60 14.43
CA LEU A 125 -4.50 -3.78 13.40
C LEU A 125 -4.46 -4.51 12.07
N GLY A 126 -4.68 -3.77 10.99
CA GLY A 126 -4.59 -4.31 9.64
C GLY A 126 -3.97 -3.33 8.65
N ILE A 127 -3.43 -3.87 7.57
CA ILE A 127 -2.94 -3.12 6.42
C ILE A 127 -3.87 -3.40 5.24
N ILE A 128 -4.28 -2.34 4.53
CA ILE A 128 -5.01 -2.46 3.25
C ILE A 128 -4.32 -1.58 2.23
N SER A 129 -3.57 -2.17 1.30
CA SER A 129 -2.75 -1.41 0.37
C SER A 129 -2.92 -1.80 -1.09
N ASN A 130 -3.03 -0.78 -1.96
CA ASN A 130 -2.88 -0.95 -3.40
C ASN A 130 -1.41 -0.88 -3.76
N LEU A 131 -0.81 -2.01 -4.10
CA LEU A 131 0.58 -2.07 -4.55
C LEU A 131 0.82 -3.25 -5.50
N ILE A 132 1.84 -3.14 -6.31
CA ILE A 132 2.49 -4.27 -6.97
C ILE A 132 3.53 -4.87 -6.02
N GLY A 133 3.78 -6.16 -6.13
CA GLY A 133 4.68 -6.90 -5.23
C GLY A 133 3.91 -7.61 -4.11
N GLU A 134 4.13 -8.90 -4.00
CA GLU A 134 3.43 -9.75 -3.05
C GLU A 134 4.19 -9.87 -1.73
N ASN A 135 5.52 -9.86 -1.76
CA ASN A 135 6.39 -10.15 -0.62
C ASN A 135 6.96 -8.92 0.10
N GLU A 136 7.03 -7.74 -0.56
CA GLU A 136 7.68 -6.55 0.03
C GLU A 136 7.13 -6.18 1.42
N VAL A 137 5.82 -6.31 1.63
CA VAL A 137 5.22 -5.90 2.91
C VAL A 137 5.45 -6.92 4.01
N PRO A 138 5.26 -8.22 3.80
CA PRO A 138 5.65 -9.24 4.77
C PRO A 138 7.13 -9.14 5.16
N ASP A 139 8.04 -9.06 4.18
CA ASP A 139 9.48 -8.96 4.43
C ASP A 139 9.82 -7.71 5.26
N TRP A 140 9.26 -6.57 4.90
CA TRP A 140 9.44 -5.33 5.65
C TRP A 140 8.91 -5.40 7.10
N LEU A 141 7.73 -6.00 7.31
CA LEU A 141 7.16 -6.13 8.64
C LEU A 141 8.06 -6.99 9.55
N GLU A 142 8.63 -8.06 9.00
CA GLU A 142 9.58 -8.93 9.71
C GLU A 142 10.89 -8.18 10.03
N GLU A 143 11.47 -7.47 9.05
CA GLU A 143 12.71 -6.70 9.22
C GLU A 143 12.59 -5.61 10.31
N ASP A 144 11.44 -4.92 10.37
CA ASP A 144 11.18 -3.87 11.35
C ASP A 144 10.61 -4.41 12.68
N GLY A 145 10.38 -5.73 12.81
CA GLY A 145 9.80 -6.37 13.98
C GLY A 145 8.38 -5.89 14.29
N LEU A 146 7.60 -5.64 13.23
CA LEU A 146 6.22 -5.15 13.30
C LEU A 146 5.18 -6.21 12.90
N ASP A 147 5.61 -7.36 12.41
CA ASP A 147 4.75 -8.45 11.93
C ASP A 147 3.72 -8.90 12.97
N SER A 148 4.16 -9.06 14.23
CA SER A 148 3.31 -9.51 15.34
C SER A 148 2.24 -8.52 15.80
N TYR A 149 2.28 -7.26 15.32
CA TYR A 149 1.29 -6.23 15.66
C TYR A 149 0.09 -6.22 14.71
N PHE A 150 0.20 -6.84 13.52
CA PHE A 150 -0.85 -6.81 12.53
C PHE A 150 -1.63 -8.13 12.47
N ASP A 151 -2.93 -8.07 12.70
CA ASP A 151 -3.86 -9.21 12.61
C ASP A 151 -4.19 -9.58 11.16
N THR A 152 -4.05 -8.65 10.23
CA THR A 152 -4.28 -8.88 8.79
C THR A 152 -3.46 -7.95 7.91
N VAL A 153 -3.05 -8.46 6.74
CA VAL A 153 -2.38 -7.70 5.68
C VAL A 153 -3.05 -8.00 4.35
N ILE A 154 -3.77 -7.03 3.81
CA ILE A 154 -4.48 -7.14 2.54
C ILE A 154 -3.74 -6.32 1.49
N LEU A 155 -3.16 -7.00 0.52
CA LEU A 155 -2.43 -6.42 -0.60
C LEU A 155 -3.22 -6.66 -1.89
N SER A 156 -3.39 -5.61 -2.70
CA SER A 156 -4.12 -5.74 -3.96
C SER A 156 -3.48 -6.75 -4.93
N SER A 157 -2.15 -6.87 -4.92
CA SER A 157 -1.40 -7.87 -5.69
C SER A 157 -1.73 -9.32 -5.31
N VAL A 158 -2.14 -9.56 -4.05
CA VAL A 158 -2.47 -10.89 -3.52
C VAL A 158 -3.96 -11.19 -3.65
N CYS A 159 -4.83 -10.24 -3.29
CA CYS A 159 -6.29 -10.44 -3.34
C CYS A 159 -6.91 -10.08 -4.69
N HIS A 160 -6.13 -9.51 -5.62
CA HIS A 160 -6.54 -9.07 -6.96
C HIS A 160 -7.64 -7.99 -7.00
N MET A 161 -7.91 -7.34 -5.87
CA MET A 161 -8.86 -6.24 -5.72
C MET A 161 -8.13 -4.95 -5.34
N ARG A 162 -8.60 -3.81 -5.84
CA ARG A 162 -8.01 -2.49 -5.56
C ARG A 162 -9.02 -1.54 -4.91
N LYS A 163 -8.57 -0.77 -3.93
CA LYS A 163 -9.30 0.43 -3.49
C LYS A 163 -9.51 1.37 -4.70
N PRO A 164 -10.68 1.99 -4.88
CA PRO A 164 -11.78 2.17 -3.92
C PRO A 164 -12.86 1.08 -3.91
N CYS A 165 -12.60 -0.12 -4.41
CA CYS A 165 -13.52 -1.25 -4.33
C CYS A 165 -13.82 -1.56 -2.85
N SER A 166 -15.09 -1.65 -2.46
CA SER A 166 -15.50 -1.90 -1.07
C SER A 166 -15.10 -3.28 -0.58
N GLU A 167 -15.08 -4.26 -1.48
CA GLU A 167 -14.84 -5.66 -1.21
C GLU A 167 -13.45 -5.93 -0.60
N ILE A 168 -12.47 -5.05 -0.85
CA ILE A 168 -11.14 -5.19 -0.20
C ILE A 168 -11.20 -4.87 1.30
N TYR A 169 -12.09 -3.95 1.70
CA TYR A 169 -12.34 -3.64 3.11
C TYR A 169 -13.18 -4.72 3.78
N ASP A 170 -14.18 -5.26 3.06
CA ASP A 170 -15.00 -6.37 3.54
C ASP A 170 -14.14 -7.61 3.83
N LEU A 171 -13.18 -7.90 2.93
CA LEU A 171 -12.20 -8.97 3.13
C LEU A 171 -11.37 -8.76 4.41
N ALA A 172 -10.88 -7.54 4.63
CA ALA A 172 -10.11 -7.21 5.84
C ALA A 172 -10.94 -7.38 7.11
N CYS A 173 -12.18 -6.85 7.12
CA CYS A 173 -13.10 -6.98 8.24
C CYS A 173 -13.44 -8.46 8.54
N GLN A 174 -13.65 -9.26 7.49
CA GLN A 174 -13.91 -10.69 7.63
C GLN A 174 -12.73 -11.44 8.24
N GLN A 175 -11.50 -11.17 7.79
CA GLN A 175 -10.31 -11.85 8.31
C GLN A 175 -10.09 -11.60 9.81
N ILE A 176 -10.34 -10.38 10.27
CA ILE A 176 -10.15 -10.04 11.70
C ILE A 176 -11.42 -10.26 12.55
N GLY A 177 -12.55 -10.59 11.93
CA GLY A 177 -13.80 -10.84 12.62
C GLY A 177 -14.38 -9.61 13.33
N VAL A 178 -14.31 -8.42 12.68
CA VAL A 178 -14.84 -7.14 13.18
C VAL A 178 -15.78 -6.57 12.13
N LYS A 179 -16.89 -5.96 12.57
CA LYS A 179 -17.81 -5.32 11.64
C LYS A 179 -17.25 -4.00 11.09
N PRO A 180 -17.57 -3.60 9.85
CA PRO A 180 -17.09 -2.36 9.25
C PRO A 180 -17.33 -1.12 10.12
N GLU A 181 -18.51 -0.99 10.72
CA GLU A 181 -18.87 0.15 11.58
C GLU A 181 -18.04 0.24 12.88
N GLU A 182 -17.37 -0.83 13.25
CA GLU A 182 -16.45 -0.90 14.41
C GLU A 182 -14.98 -0.72 14.01
N CYS A 183 -14.71 -0.39 12.73
CA CYS A 183 -13.38 -0.21 12.19
C CYS A 183 -13.07 1.26 11.91
N VAL A 184 -11.77 1.58 11.94
CA VAL A 184 -11.20 2.88 11.56
C VAL A 184 -10.31 2.68 10.34
N SER A 185 -10.37 3.58 9.36
CA SER A 185 -9.45 3.65 8.23
C SER A 185 -8.55 4.86 8.36
N VAL A 186 -7.23 4.68 8.23
CA VAL A 186 -6.21 5.73 8.22
C VAL A 186 -5.50 5.71 6.88
N ALA A 187 -5.55 6.81 6.12
CA ALA A 187 -5.01 6.88 4.76
C ALA A 187 -4.62 8.29 4.33
N ASP A 188 -3.97 8.46 3.16
CA ASP A 188 -3.59 9.76 2.59
C ASP A 188 -4.45 10.19 1.39
N ASN A 189 -5.18 9.26 0.78
CA ASN A 189 -5.87 9.52 -0.49
C ASN A 189 -7.40 9.48 -0.34
N ILE A 190 -8.02 10.65 -0.50
CA ILE A 190 -9.47 10.82 -0.31
C ILE A 190 -10.28 10.04 -1.34
N LYS A 191 -9.91 10.12 -2.61
CA LYS A 191 -10.68 9.51 -3.71
C LYS A 191 -10.61 7.99 -3.71
N ARG A 192 -9.45 7.45 -3.33
CA ARG A 192 -9.18 6.02 -3.33
C ARG A 192 -9.58 5.39 -2.00
N ASP A 193 -9.10 5.96 -0.91
CA ASP A 193 -9.17 5.30 0.40
C ASP A 193 -10.45 5.68 1.14
N ILE A 194 -10.72 7.00 1.33
CA ILE A 194 -11.90 7.42 2.10
C ILE A 194 -13.19 7.06 1.38
N ALA A 195 -13.27 7.29 0.07
CA ALA A 195 -14.46 6.92 -0.69
C ALA A 195 -14.74 5.41 -0.65
N GLY A 196 -13.68 4.57 -0.77
CA GLY A 196 -13.80 3.12 -0.67
C GLY A 196 -14.21 2.66 0.73
N ALA A 197 -13.56 3.17 1.77
CA ALA A 197 -13.85 2.84 3.17
C ALA A 197 -15.29 3.22 3.56
N LYS A 198 -15.74 4.42 3.18
CA LYS A 198 -17.13 4.85 3.42
C LYS A 198 -18.14 3.96 2.70
N LYS A 199 -17.85 3.58 1.45
CA LYS A 199 -18.71 2.66 0.69
C LYS A 199 -18.80 1.28 1.36
N ALA A 200 -17.73 0.82 2.01
CA ALA A 200 -17.72 -0.41 2.80
C ALA A 200 -18.36 -0.27 4.19
N GLY A 201 -18.78 0.92 4.59
CA GLY A 201 -19.38 1.17 5.90
C GLY A 201 -18.39 1.26 7.06
N ILE A 202 -17.11 1.57 6.79
CA ILE A 202 -16.10 1.81 7.84
C ILE A 202 -16.54 2.98 8.73
N GLY A 203 -16.57 2.73 10.04
CA GLY A 203 -17.21 3.63 11.02
C GLY A 203 -16.48 4.93 11.27
N CYS A 204 -15.16 5.02 11.03
CA CYS A 204 -14.39 6.25 11.15
C CYS A 204 -13.28 6.30 10.09
N ASN A 205 -13.09 7.49 9.50
CA ASN A 205 -12.12 7.68 8.44
C ASN A 205 -11.20 8.86 8.77
N ILE A 206 -9.91 8.58 8.89
CA ILE A 206 -8.87 9.55 9.25
C ILE A 206 -8.00 9.78 8.02
N ILE A 207 -7.86 11.05 7.62
CA ILE A 207 -6.88 11.44 6.59
C ILE A 207 -5.62 11.96 7.25
N PHE A 208 -4.50 11.32 6.92
CA PHE A 208 -3.17 11.81 7.23
C PHE A 208 -2.66 12.69 6.10
N ARG A 209 -2.31 13.94 6.45
CA ARG A 209 -1.68 14.90 5.56
C ARG A 209 -0.25 15.13 5.98
N SER A 210 0.67 14.41 5.35
CA SER A 210 2.09 14.71 5.56
C SER A 210 2.35 16.19 5.28
N PRO A 211 3.05 16.91 6.18
CA PRO A 211 3.38 18.33 6.00
C PRO A 211 4.15 18.62 4.71
N GLU A 212 4.83 17.59 4.16
CA GLU A 212 5.61 17.70 2.93
C GLU A 212 4.75 17.63 1.66
N LYS A 213 3.54 17.12 1.74
CA LYS A 213 2.60 16.98 0.61
C LYS A 213 1.48 18.02 0.70
N LYS A 214 1.66 19.18 0.04
CA LYS A 214 0.59 20.16 -0.14
C LYS A 214 -0.38 19.68 -1.21
N HIS A 215 -1.44 19.01 -0.83
CA HIS A 215 -2.56 18.75 -1.72
C HIS A 215 -3.79 19.55 -1.25
N PRO A 216 -4.20 20.61 -2.00
CA PRO A 216 -5.51 21.19 -1.78
C PRO A 216 -6.55 20.15 -2.20
N VAL A 217 -7.27 19.60 -1.25
CA VAL A 217 -8.37 18.68 -1.53
C VAL A 217 -9.65 19.30 -1.03
N GLU A 218 -10.55 19.55 -1.97
CA GLU A 218 -11.93 19.90 -1.63
C GLU A 218 -12.65 18.63 -1.18
N PHE A 219 -13.23 18.68 0.01
CA PHE A 219 -14.06 17.62 0.53
C PHE A 219 -15.49 17.77 0.00
N THR A 220 -16.05 16.69 -0.48
CA THR A 220 -17.49 16.54 -0.74
C THR A 220 -18.14 15.78 0.42
N GLU A 221 -19.45 15.72 0.48
CA GLU A 221 -20.16 14.91 1.50
C GLU A 221 -19.79 13.42 1.41
N GLU A 222 -19.55 12.91 0.19
CA GLU A 222 -19.23 11.51 -0.06
C GLU A 222 -17.82 11.11 0.39
N ASN A 223 -16.88 12.07 0.36
CA ASN A 223 -15.45 11.78 0.62
C ASN A 223 -14.88 12.57 1.80
N ARG A 224 -15.70 13.27 2.59
CA ARG A 224 -15.24 14.01 3.77
C ARG A 224 -14.78 13.00 4.84
N PRO A 225 -13.52 13.07 5.32
CA PRO A 225 -13.08 12.27 6.45
C PRO A 225 -13.70 12.75 7.75
N ASP A 226 -13.69 11.91 8.78
CA ASP A 226 -14.12 12.29 10.13
C ASP A 226 -13.04 13.12 10.82
N TYR A 227 -11.75 12.81 10.57
CA TYR A 227 -10.62 13.55 11.08
C TYR A 227 -9.57 13.80 9.99
N VAL A 228 -8.87 14.92 10.13
CA VAL A 228 -7.70 15.28 9.35
C VAL A 228 -6.56 15.51 10.33
N ILE A 229 -5.47 14.78 10.18
CA ILE A 229 -4.29 14.84 11.04
C ILE A 229 -3.04 15.21 10.23
N GLU A 230 -2.09 15.88 10.86
CA GLU A 230 -0.78 16.23 10.27
C GLU A 230 0.38 15.55 11.02
N ASP A 231 0.19 15.21 12.28
CA ASP A 231 1.08 14.33 13.06
C ASP A 231 0.41 12.96 13.24
N PHE A 232 1.14 11.90 12.89
CA PHE A 232 0.61 10.54 12.97
C PHE A 232 0.23 10.13 14.40
N ARG A 233 0.88 10.71 15.41
CA ARG A 233 0.60 10.50 16.85
C ARG A 233 -0.78 10.99 17.28
N GLU A 234 -1.41 11.89 16.53
CA GLU A 234 -2.77 12.36 16.83
C GLU A 234 -3.80 11.22 16.82
N ILE A 235 -3.50 10.12 16.12
CA ILE A 235 -4.33 8.91 16.14
C ILE A 235 -4.53 8.40 17.57
N LEU A 236 -3.50 8.45 18.41
CA LEU A 236 -3.58 8.02 19.81
C LEU A 236 -4.47 8.92 20.68
N ASN A 237 -4.72 10.16 20.26
CA ASN A 237 -5.67 11.06 20.94
C ASN A 237 -7.10 10.84 20.48
N ILE A 238 -7.28 10.42 19.22
CA ILE A 238 -8.60 10.13 18.62
C ILE A 238 -9.11 8.77 19.11
N LEU A 239 -8.21 7.80 19.26
CA LEU A 239 -8.53 6.42 19.64
C LEU A 239 -7.97 6.10 21.05
N PRO A 240 -8.73 6.42 22.11
CA PRO A 240 -8.29 6.27 23.51
C PRO A 240 -8.15 4.80 23.94
#